data_d537e36b1f2438219a73d46958fa42ff
#
_entry.id   d537e36b1f2438219a73d46958fa42ff
#
_cell.length_a   1.000
_cell.length_b   1.000
_cell.length_c   1.000
_cell.angle_alpha   90.00
_cell.angle_beta   90.00
_cell.angle_gamma   90.00
#
_symmetry.space_group_name_H-M   'P 1'
#
loop_
_entity.id
_entity.type
_entity.pdbx_description
1 polymer ?
#
loop_
_entity_poly.entity_id
_entity_poly.type
_entity_poly.pdbx_seq_one_letter_code
_entity_poly.pdbx_strand_id
1 'polypeptide(L)'
;MPTVREIIRKFEQRVPKSLAMGKDPIGLHFGDWNQEVQVVMTTLDIRPSIIQEAIEKNVDLIIAHHPPIFRPVQQFDLTNPQHKMYQEILKHDIAIYAAHTNLDVVTGGVNDWLSEVLQLEKVEVLSPTGTLRQMKIAVFVPKEQASTVRQAMHEAGAGQIGDCYKECSFTTSGVGRFTPTEGANPAIGQVNQAEEVAEEKVEVICYENQVDTIITAMKASHPYEVPAYEVWALENDAKTIGIGRIGQLPEALSVEEFVTYVKNQFQLKGLRFVTPRNRSIHKIRKVAVLGGSGGSFYQAAVSKGADAFVTGDITYHVAHDIQESPMLLVDAGHHIEVVCIEKLANWLVQWNQEENWNVNVIKSTTFTDPFEFL
;
A
#
# COMPACT_ATOMS: atom_id res chain seq x y z
N MET A 1 23.18 -7.33 -7.39
CA MET A 1 21.78 -7.73 -7.17
C MET A 1 21.25 -6.90 -6.02
N PRO A 2 19.95 -6.58 -5.99
CA PRO A 2 19.37 -5.85 -4.87
C PRO A 2 19.32 -6.74 -3.62
N THR A 3 19.33 -6.10 -2.47
CA THR A 3 19.09 -6.75 -1.18
C THR A 3 17.60 -6.74 -0.83
N VAL A 4 17.19 -7.57 0.12
CA VAL A 4 15.84 -7.52 0.74
C VAL A 4 15.52 -6.10 1.18
N ARG A 5 16.47 -5.40 1.80
CA ARG A 5 16.33 -4.00 2.26
C ARG A 5 15.98 -3.05 1.13
N GLU A 6 16.64 -3.15 -0.01
CA GLU A 6 16.43 -2.24 -1.15
C GLU A 6 15.04 -2.45 -1.77
N ILE A 7 14.63 -3.71 -1.99
CA ILE A 7 13.31 -4.04 -2.51
C ILE A 7 12.21 -3.56 -1.55
N ILE A 8 12.35 -3.87 -0.26
CA ILE A 8 11.34 -3.51 0.74
C ILE A 8 11.31 -2.00 0.98
N ARG A 9 12.44 -1.30 0.92
CA ARG A 9 12.45 0.16 0.99
C ARG A 9 11.61 0.79 -0.13
N LYS A 10 11.74 0.31 -1.37
CA LYS A 10 10.92 0.76 -2.50
C LYS A 10 9.44 0.44 -2.29
N PHE A 11 9.16 -0.75 -1.76
CA PHE A 11 7.80 -1.18 -1.40
C PHE A 11 7.19 -0.27 -0.32
N GLU A 12 7.90 0.01 0.76
CA GLU A 12 7.43 0.85 1.87
C GLU A 12 7.25 2.33 1.49
N GLN A 13 7.94 2.83 0.47
CA GLN A 13 7.65 4.15 -0.10
C GLN A 13 6.23 4.23 -0.68
N ARG A 14 5.74 3.14 -1.28
CA ARG A 14 4.38 3.06 -1.82
C ARG A 14 3.36 2.63 -0.77
N VAL A 15 3.72 1.70 0.11
CA VAL A 15 2.86 1.09 1.14
C VAL A 15 3.48 1.32 2.52
N PRO A 16 3.42 2.56 3.05
CA PRO A 16 4.05 2.88 4.34
C PRO A 16 3.49 2.05 5.50
N LYS A 17 4.36 1.63 6.40
CA LYS A 17 3.97 0.93 7.63
C LYS A 17 3.03 1.74 8.51
N SER A 18 3.14 3.07 8.48
CA SER A 18 2.28 3.97 9.26
C SER A 18 0.80 3.89 8.91
N LEU A 19 0.46 3.27 7.78
CA LEU A 19 -0.94 3.02 7.38
C LEU A 19 -1.55 1.77 8.02
N ALA A 20 -0.75 0.93 8.70
CA ALA A 20 -1.24 -0.26 9.34
C ALA A 20 -2.23 0.06 10.48
N MET A 21 -3.25 -0.76 10.61
CA MET A 21 -4.30 -0.59 11.61
C MET A 21 -3.89 -1.25 12.94
N GLY A 22 -3.94 -0.49 14.03
CA GLY A 22 -3.69 -1.03 15.36
C GLY A 22 -2.27 -1.59 15.55
N LYS A 23 -2.20 -2.83 16.07
CA LYS A 23 -0.94 -3.58 16.28
C LYS A 23 -0.76 -4.70 15.25
N ASP A 24 -1.09 -4.42 14.01
CA ASP A 24 -1.00 -5.38 12.92
C ASP A 24 0.46 -5.85 12.70
N PRO A 25 0.73 -7.15 12.67
CA PRO A 25 2.09 -7.67 12.51
C PRO A 25 2.55 -7.64 11.05
N ILE A 26 2.84 -6.44 10.54
CA ILE A 26 3.40 -6.21 9.22
C ILE A 26 4.92 -6.13 9.24
N GLY A 27 5.55 -6.27 8.09
CA GLY A 27 6.99 -6.10 7.91
C GLY A 27 7.74 -7.40 7.66
N LEU A 28 9.04 -7.41 7.90
CA LEU A 28 9.90 -8.59 7.72
C LEU A 28 9.67 -9.57 8.88
N HIS A 29 9.13 -10.76 8.57
CA HIS A 29 8.88 -11.83 9.52
C HIS A 29 10.01 -12.85 9.58
N PHE A 30 10.67 -13.10 8.44
CA PHE A 30 11.79 -14.01 8.30
C PHE A 30 12.83 -13.41 7.35
N GLY A 31 14.09 -13.81 7.50
CA GLY A 31 15.19 -13.44 6.61
C GLY A 31 16.10 -12.34 7.15
N ASP A 32 17.11 -11.99 6.35
CA ASP A 32 18.10 -10.96 6.63
C ASP A 32 17.88 -9.78 5.66
N TRP A 33 17.89 -8.57 6.19
CA TRP A 33 17.79 -7.34 5.40
C TRP A 33 18.89 -7.17 4.34
N ASN A 34 20.07 -7.77 4.57
CA ASN A 34 21.21 -7.66 3.68
C ASN A 34 21.33 -8.83 2.70
N GLN A 35 20.42 -9.81 2.76
CA GLN A 35 20.36 -10.94 1.83
C GLN A 35 20.12 -10.41 0.41
N GLU A 36 20.91 -10.90 -0.54
CA GLU A 36 20.72 -10.63 -1.98
C GLU A 36 19.50 -11.41 -2.51
N VAL A 37 18.77 -10.81 -3.44
CA VAL A 37 17.54 -11.36 -4.01
C VAL A 37 17.71 -11.56 -5.50
N GLN A 38 17.53 -12.80 -5.98
CA GLN A 38 17.45 -13.18 -7.38
C GLN A 38 16.02 -13.47 -7.82
N VAL A 39 15.24 -14.11 -6.93
CA VAL A 39 13.86 -14.49 -7.20
C VAL A 39 12.96 -13.95 -6.10
N VAL A 40 11.96 -13.14 -6.48
CA VAL A 40 10.92 -12.65 -5.58
C VAL A 40 9.56 -13.23 -5.98
N MET A 41 8.82 -13.75 -5.00
CA MET A 41 7.49 -14.31 -5.21
C MET A 41 6.42 -13.49 -4.48
N THR A 42 5.28 -13.27 -5.14
CA THR A 42 4.10 -12.67 -4.51
C THR A 42 3.06 -13.74 -4.18
N THR A 43 2.41 -13.61 -3.03
CA THR A 43 1.36 -14.56 -2.59
C THR A 43 0.33 -13.86 -1.70
N LEU A 44 -0.85 -14.45 -1.55
CA LEU A 44 -1.84 -14.03 -0.56
C LEU A 44 -1.44 -14.53 0.83
N ASP A 45 -1.28 -15.83 0.97
CA ASP A 45 -1.05 -16.54 2.23
C ASP A 45 0.36 -17.12 2.32
N ILE A 46 0.81 -17.37 3.56
CA ILE A 46 1.98 -18.19 3.84
C ILE A 46 1.51 -19.51 4.44
N ARG A 47 1.59 -20.59 3.65
CA ARG A 47 1.18 -21.94 4.01
C ARG A 47 2.27 -22.94 3.65
N PRO A 48 2.28 -24.17 4.23
CA PRO A 48 3.30 -25.18 3.89
C PRO A 48 3.44 -25.43 2.38
N SER A 49 2.34 -25.44 1.65
CA SER A 49 2.34 -25.60 0.17
C SER A 49 3.00 -24.44 -0.57
N ILE A 50 2.84 -23.21 -0.08
CA ILE A 50 3.51 -22.02 -0.63
C ILE A 50 5.02 -22.08 -0.37
N ILE A 51 5.45 -22.52 0.81
CA ILE A 51 6.87 -22.65 1.13
C ILE A 51 7.49 -23.76 0.29
N GLN A 52 6.77 -24.87 0.06
CA GLN A 52 7.25 -25.92 -0.84
C GLN A 52 7.42 -25.38 -2.29
N GLU A 53 6.45 -24.62 -2.79
CA GLU A 53 6.54 -23.95 -4.10
C GLU A 53 7.75 -22.99 -4.14
N ALA A 54 7.98 -22.21 -3.08
CA ALA A 54 9.11 -21.30 -2.98
C ALA A 54 10.47 -22.01 -3.01
N ILE A 55 10.59 -23.13 -2.30
CA ILE A 55 11.79 -23.98 -2.29
C ILE A 55 12.07 -24.52 -3.70
N GLU A 56 11.06 -25.09 -4.37
CA GLU A 56 11.19 -25.66 -5.72
C GLU A 56 11.59 -24.63 -6.76
N LYS A 57 11.18 -23.36 -6.57
CA LYS A 57 11.47 -22.24 -7.48
C LYS A 57 12.68 -21.41 -7.06
N ASN A 58 13.42 -21.83 -6.00
CA ASN A 58 14.57 -21.12 -5.41
C ASN A 58 14.25 -19.64 -5.11
N VAL A 59 13.16 -19.39 -4.40
CA VAL A 59 12.71 -18.04 -4.03
C VAL A 59 13.53 -17.53 -2.85
N ASP A 60 14.09 -16.33 -2.98
CA ASP A 60 14.86 -15.66 -1.93
C ASP A 60 13.96 -14.76 -1.05
N LEU A 61 12.94 -14.12 -1.66
CA LEU A 61 12.02 -13.20 -0.97
C LEU A 61 10.57 -13.48 -1.35
N ILE A 62 9.71 -13.64 -0.36
CA ILE A 62 8.26 -13.66 -0.53
C ILE A 62 7.68 -12.34 -0.02
N ILE A 63 6.86 -11.68 -0.85
CA ILE A 63 6.00 -10.58 -0.42
C ILE A 63 4.58 -11.13 -0.35
N ALA A 64 4.06 -11.23 0.87
CA ALA A 64 2.74 -11.77 1.17
C ALA A 64 1.78 -10.68 1.67
N HIS A 65 0.49 -10.88 1.45
CA HIS A 65 -0.53 -10.06 2.10
C HIS A 65 -0.72 -10.51 3.56
N HIS A 66 -1.00 -11.78 3.79
CA HIS A 66 -1.21 -12.31 5.13
C HIS A 66 0.11 -12.65 5.84
N PRO A 67 0.30 -12.16 7.09
CA PRO A 67 1.51 -12.44 7.86
C PRO A 67 1.56 -13.91 8.29
N PRO A 68 2.72 -14.59 8.18
CA PRO A 68 2.90 -15.95 8.66
C PRO A 68 2.81 -16.06 10.18
N ILE A 69 3.16 -14.99 10.91
CA ILE A 69 3.13 -14.91 12.37
C ILE A 69 2.15 -13.79 12.76
N PHE A 70 0.91 -14.16 13.05
CA PHE A 70 -0.10 -13.20 13.51
C PHE A 70 -0.04 -12.97 15.03
N ARG A 71 0.40 -13.97 15.80
CA ARG A 71 0.61 -13.88 17.25
C ARG A 71 2.02 -14.32 17.60
N PRO A 72 2.69 -13.69 18.58
CA PRO A 72 4.04 -14.09 18.99
C PRO A 72 4.16 -15.58 19.29
N VAL A 73 5.19 -16.21 18.74
CA VAL A 73 5.49 -17.64 18.98
C VAL A 73 6.29 -17.74 20.28
N GLN A 74 5.75 -18.43 21.27
CA GLN A 74 6.39 -18.61 22.57
C GLN A 74 7.27 -19.87 22.65
N GLN A 75 6.95 -20.91 21.86
CA GLN A 75 7.63 -22.19 21.85
C GLN A 75 7.63 -22.77 20.44
N PHE A 76 8.70 -23.45 20.06
CA PHE A 76 8.81 -24.18 18.80
C PHE A 76 8.59 -25.66 19.03
N ASP A 77 7.39 -26.15 18.77
CA ASP A 77 7.06 -27.56 18.75
C ASP A 77 6.91 -28.02 17.29
N LEU A 78 7.87 -28.83 16.82
CA LEU A 78 7.89 -29.25 15.41
C LEU A 78 6.85 -30.35 15.08
N THR A 79 6.08 -30.82 16.06
CA THR A 79 4.86 -31.60 15.79
C THR A 79 3.71 -30.70 15.28
N ASN A 80 3.79 -29.41 15.55
CA ASN A 80 2.85 -28.40 15.01
C ASN A 80 3.24 -28.08 13.54
N PRO A 81 2.32 -28.28 12.56
CA PRO A 81 2.60 -28.01 11.16
C PRO A 81 3.05 -26.57 10.87
N GLN A 82 2.54 -25.59 11.62
CA GLN A 82 2.93 -24.18 11.49
C GLN A 82 4.41 -23.98 11.89
N HIS A 83 4.84 -24.55 13.00
CA HIS A 83 6.24 -24.43 13.44
C HIS A 83 7.19 -25.22 12.54
N LYS A 84 6.73 -26.34 11.97
CA LYS A 84 7.49 -27.08 10.95
C LYS A 84 7.67 -26.24 9.69
N MET A 85 6.64 -25.52 9.27
CA MET A 85 6.75 -24.56 8.15
C MET A 85 7.80 -23.47 8.44
N TYR A 86 7.80 -22.89 9.66
CA TYR A 86 8.82 -21.90 10.05
C TYR A 86 10.25 -22.50 10.02
N GLN A 87 10.42 -23.75 10.42
CA GLN A 87 11.69 -24.43 10.30
C GLN A 87 12.15 -24.54 8.84
N GLU A 88 11.26 -24.89 7.92
CA GLU A 88 11.61 -24.97 6.49
C GLU A 88 11.96 -23.59 5.91
N ILE A 89 11.24 -22.53 6.27
CA ILE A 89 11.58 -21.16 5.89
C ILE A 89 13.02 -20.80 6.31
N LEU A 90 13.37 -21.09 7.58
CA LEU A 90 14.70 -20.79 8.11
C LEU A 90 15.79 -21.64 7.50
N LYS A 91 15.54 -22.91 7.19
CA LYS A 91 16.53 -23.83 6.58
C LYS A 91 16.88 -23.44 5.14
N HIS A 92 15.94 -22.83 4.43
CA HIS A 92 16.10 -22.45 3.04
C HIS A 92 16.37 -20.96 2.85
N ASP A 93 16.65 -20.23 3.96
CA ASP A 93 16.98 -18.80 3.97
C ASP A 93 15.97 -17.94 3.20
N ILE A 94 14.67 -18.30 3.26
CA ILE A 94 13.62 -17.56 2.57
C ILE A 94 13.23 -16.34 3.40
N ALA A 95 13.43 -15.13 2.85
CA ALA A 95 12.93 -13.92 3.46
C ALA A 95 11.41 -13.77 3.21
N ILE A 96 10.65 -13.35 4.24
CA ILE A 96 9.20 -13.14 4.11
C ILE A 96 8.83 -11.77 4.68
N TYR A 97 8.27 -10.94 3.82
CA TYR A 97 7.72 -9.63 4.16
C TYR A 97 6.20 -9.67 4.02
N ALA A 98 5.49 -9.23 5.08
CA ALA A 98 4.03 -9.14 5.08
C ALA A 98 3.56 -7.68 4.98
N ALA A 99 2.63 -7.42 4.05
CA ALA A 99 1.91 -6.16 3.90
C ALA A 99 0.41 -6.44 4.01
N HIS A 100 -0.15 -6.22 5.19
CA HIS A 100 -1.52 -6.59 5.54
C HIS A 100 -2.40 -5.33 5.56
N THR A 101 -2.86 -4.87 6.70
CA THR A 101 -3.80 -3.75 6.75
C THR A 101 -3.25 -2.42 6.19
N ASN A 102 -1.94 -2.22 6.15
CA ASN A 102 -1.35 -1.08 5.44
C ASN A 102 -1.58 -1.15 3.92
N LEU A 103 -1.62 -2.37 3.34
CA LEU A 103 -1.95 -2.58 1.93
C LEU A 103 -3.45 -2.45 1.67
N ASP A 104 -4.31 -2.70 2.68
CA ASP A 104 -5.76 -2.47 2.60
C ASP A 104 -6.13 -0.98 2.64
N VAL A 105 -5.36 -0.18 3.38
CA VAL A 105 -5.63 1.24 3.60
C VAL A 105 -5.05 2.11 2.49
N VAL A 106 -3.89 1.73 1.94
CA VAL A 106 -3.18 2.55 0.94
C VAL A 106 -4.03 2.76 -0.31
N THR A 107 -3.94 3.95 -0.90
CA THR A 107 -4.54 4.22 -2.22
C THR A 107 -3.86 3.38 -3.29
N GLY A 108 -4.65 2.71 -4.10
CA GLY A 108 -4.17 1.75 -5.11
C GLY A 108 -3.77 0.40 -4.51
N GLY A 109 -4.22 0.09 -3.28
CA GLY A 109 -4.03 -1.21 -2.61
C GLY A 109 -5.22 -2.17 -2.80
N VAL A 110 -5.33 -3.17 -1.90
CA VAL A 110 -6.28 -4.30 -2.04
C VAL A 110 -7.70 -3.83 -2.28
N ASN A 111 -8.21 -2.89 -1.48
CA ASN A 111 -9.59 -2.46 -1.59
C ASN A 111 -9.87 -1.65 -2.88
N ASP A 112 -8.88 -0.94 -3.42
CA ASP A 112 -9.00 -0.32 -4.74
C ASP A 112 -9.04 -1.39 -5.83
N TRP A 113 -8.19 -2.42 -5.76
CA TRP A 113 -8.20 -3.53 -6.73
C TRP A 113 -9.52 -4.31 -6.71
N LEU A 114 -10.11 -4.54 -5.52
CA LEU A 114 -11.44 -5.16 -5.42
C LEU A 114 -12.52 -4.28 -6.06
N SER A 115 -12.44 -2.96 -5.89
CA SER A 115 -13.36 -2.01 -6.54
C SER A 115 -13.18 -1.98 -8.06
N GLU A 116 -11.93 -2.12 -8.57
CA GLU A 116 -11.65 -2.27 -10.00
C GLU A 116 -12.24 -3.56 -10.58
N VAL A 117 -12.09 -4.69 -9.88
CA VAL A 117 -12.71 -5.98 -10.28
C VAL A 117 -14.22 -5.85 -10.40
N LEU A 118 -14.86 -5.13 -9.47
CA LEU A 118 -16.29 -4.83 -9.52
C LEU A 118 -16.65 -3.69 -10.48
N GLN A 119 -15.67 -3.09 -11.18
CA GLN A 119 -15.85 -1.98 -12.10
C GLN A 119 -16.62 -0.80 -11.49
N LEU A 120 -16.33 -0.49 -10.22
CA LEU A 120 -16.99 0.62 -9.54
C LEU A 120 -16.45 1.96 -10.02
N GLU A 121 -17.35 2.89 -10.29
CA GLU A 121 -17.08 4.28 -10.61
C GLU A 121 -17.25 5.19 -9.38
N LYS A 122 -16.63 6.37 -9.40
CA LYS A 122 -16.74 7.39 -8.32
C LYS A 122 -16.42 6.78 -6.96
N VAL A 123 -15.30 6.07 -6.91
CA VAL A 123 -14.88 5.32 -5.72
C VAL A 123 -14.39 6.27 -4.63
N GLU A 124 -14.87 6.04 -3.40
CA GLU A 124 -14.49 6.73 -2.18
C GLU A 124 -14.08 5.73 -1.10
N VAL A 125 -13.36 6.20 -0.09
CA VAL A 125 -13.05 5.39 1.12
C VAL A 125 -14.35 5.04 1.85
N LEU A 126 -14.52 3.76 2.20
CA LEU A 126 -15.69 3.29 2.95
C LEU A 126 -15.62 3.73 4.43
N SER A 127 -14.56 3.39 5.11
CA SER A 127 -14.35 3.72 6.53
C SER A 127 -13.02 4.47 6.71
N PRO A 128 -13.06 5.78 7.00
CA PRO A 128 -11.84 6.55 7.24
C PRO A 128 -11.07 6.03 8.46
N THR A 129 -9.74 5.90 8.33
CA THR A 129 -8.81 5.61 9.42
C THR A 129 -7.92 6.81 9.77
N GLY A 130 -7.88 7.81 8.90
CA GLY A 130 -7.11 9.04 9.09
C GLY A 130 -7.17 9.95 7.88
N THR A 131 -6.34 10.98 7.94
CA THR A 131 -6.13 11.93 6.83
C THR A 131 -4.65 12.16 6.63
N LEU A 132 -4.22 12.35 5.40
CA LEU A 132 -2.86 12.78 5.05
C LEU A 132 -2.90 14.27 4.73
N ARG A 133 -2.22 15.07 5.54
CA ARG A 133 -2.12 16.53 5.30
C ARG A 133 -1.19 16.79 4.11
N GLN A 134 -1.51 17.83 3.37
CA GLN A 134 -0.57 18.37 2.41
C GLN A 134 0.52 19.16 3.14
N MET A 135 1.75 18.97 2.67
CA MET A 135 2.94 19.64 3.17
C MET A 135 3.59 20.41 2.03
N LYS A 136 4.20 21.53 2.33
CA LYS A 136 5.08 22.25 1.43
C LYS A 136 6.52 22.08 1.91
N ILE A 137 7.41 21.72 0.98
CA ILE A 137 8.85 21.69 1.22
C ILE A 137 9.46 22.78 0.35
N ALA A 138 10.27 23.63 0.96
CA ALA A 138 11.11 24.60 0.25
C ALA A 138 12.58 24.34 0.55
N VAL A 139 13.43 24.43 -0.46
CA VAL A 139 14.88 24.29 -0.36
C VAL A 139 15.56 25.43 -1.08
N PHE A 140 16.68 25.93 -0.51
CA PHE A 140 17.49 27.00 -1.09
C PHE A 140 18.71 26.37 -1.74
N VAL A 141 18.86 26.53 -3.05
CA VAL A 141 19.82 25.79 -3.87
C VAL A 141 20.59 26.78 -4.75
N PRO A 142 21.94 26.65 -4.90
CA PRO A 142 22.67 27.39 -5.92
C PRO A 142 22.02 27.20 -7.30
N LYS A 143 21.83 28.29 -8.04
CA LYS A 143 21.04 28.34 -9.28
C LYS A 143 21.39 27.24 -10.28
N GLU A 144 22.67 26.90 -10.41
CA GLU A 144 23.14 25.89 -11.37
C GLU A 144 22.73 24.46 -11.01
N GLN A 145 22.47 24.15 -9.72
CA GLN A 145 22.08 22.84 -9.23
C GLN A 145 20.57 22.71 -8.96
N ALA A 146 19.82 23.80 -9.06
CA ALA A 146 18.40 23.82 -8.72
C ALA A 146 17.56 22.81 -9.51
N SER A 147 17.86 22.60 -10.80
CA SER A 147 17.16 21.61 -11.62
C SER A 147 17.43 20.17 -11.16
N THR A 148 18.65 19.84 -10.75
CA THR A 148 19.05 18.51 -10.27
C THR A 148 18.34 18.20 -8.94
N VAL A 149 18.36 19.14 -7.99
CA VAL A 149 17.70 18.96 -6.69
C VAL A 149 16.18 18.85 -6.86
N ARG A 150 15.58 19.71 -7.68
CA ARG A 150 14.15 19.64 -8.00
C ARG A 150 13.76 18.28 -8.60
N GLN A 151 14.53 17.78 -9.57
CA GLN A 151 14.28 16.49 -10.18
C GLN A 151 14.35 15.35 -9.16
N ALA A 152 15.35 15.33 -8.29
CA ALA A 152 15.47 14.34 -7.22
C ALA A 152 14.27 14.37 -6.26
N MET A 153 13.74 15.57 -5.95
CA MET A 153 12.53 15.70 -5.14
C MET A 153 11.28 15.15 -5.86
N HIS A 154 11.14 15.37 -7.16
CA HIS A 154 10.04 14.84 -7.96
C HIS A 154 10.09 13.31 -8.07
N GLU A 155 11.27 12.74 -8.32
CA GLU A 155 11.48 11.28 -8.33
C GLU A 155 11.17 10.63 -6.98
N ALA A 156 11.36 11.37 -5.88
CA ALA A 156 10.96 10.96 -4.54
C ALA A 156 9.46 11.12 -4.24
N GLY A 157 8.67 11.62 -5.20
CA GLY A 157 7.20 11.73 -5.12
C GLY A 157 6.66 13.11 -4.82
N ALA A 158 7.48 14.17 -4.84
CA ALA A 158 7.00 15.54 -4.68
C ALA A 158 6.30 16.08 -5.93
N GLY A 159 5.38 17.04 -5.73
CA GLY A 159 4.78 17.82 -6.82
C GLY A 159 3.54 17.22 -7.44
N GLN A 160 2.84 16.31 -6.75
CA GLN A 160 1.54 15.82 -7.21
C GLN A 160 0.43 16.80 -6.80
N ILE A 161 -0.33 17.34 -7.77
CA ILE A 161 -1.50 18.19 -7.56
C ILE A 161 -2.72 17.54 -8.23
N GLY A 162 -3.68 17.12 -7.43
CA GLY A 162 -4.79 16.30 -7.91
C GLY A 162 -4.31 15.00 -8.55
N ASP A 163 -5.13 14.40 -9.41
CA ASP A 163 -4.82 13.11 -10.04
C ASP A 163 -4.07 13.24 -11.38
N CYS A 164 -4.07 14.46 -11.98
CA CYS A 164 -3.65 14.67 -13.36
C CYS A 164 -2.35 15.50 -13.52
N TYR A 165 -1.85 16.14 -12.46
CA TYR A 165 -0.65 16.97 -12.53
C TYR A 165 0.46 16.44 -11.63
N LYS A 166 1.62 16.18 -12.21
CA LYS A 166 2.83 15.73 -11.52
C LYS A 166 3.98 16.70 -11.75
N GLU A 167 5.03 16.57 -10.94
CA GLU A 167 6.25 17.39 -11.04
C GLU A 167 5.99 18.90 -10.90
N CYS A 168 4.90 19.26 -10.18
CA CYS A 168 4.56 20.65 -9.93
C CYS A 168 5.53 21.25 -8.92
N SER A 169 6.10 22.38 -9.27
CA SER A 169 7.01 23.14 -8.41
C SER A 169 6.91 24.62 -8.70
N PHE A 170 7.35 25.43 -7.75
CA PHE A 170 7.52 26.87 -7.97
C PHE A 170 8.93 27.27 -7.59
N THR A 171 9.56 28.12 -8.40
CA THR A 171 10.93 28.56 -8.16
C THR A 171 11.00 30.08 -8.12
N THR A 172 11.71 30.61 -7.13
CA THR A 172 11.97 32.03 -6.96
C THR A 172 13.47 32.27 -6.83
N SER A 173 14.02 33.17 -7.64
CA SER A 173 15.43 33.53 -7.55
C SER A 173 15.69 34.51 -6.38
N GLY A 174 16.83 34.32 -5.72
CA GLY A 174 17.27 35.15 -4.59
C GLY A 174 18.77 35.13 -4.42
N VAL A 175 19.23 35.65 -3.29
CA VAL A 175 20.64 35.67 -2.90
C VAL A 175 20.76 35.08 -1.51
N GLY A 176 21.44 33.91 -1.43
CA GLY A 176 21.82 33.29 -0.16
C GLY A 176 23.07 33.97 0.41
N ARG A 177 23.13 34.08 1.74
CA ARG A 177 24.27 34.62 2.47
C ARG A 177 24.63 33.72 3.63
N PHE A 178 25.93 33.40 3.71
CA PHE A 178 26.45 32.59 4.79
C PHE A 178 27.92 32.85 5.04
N THR A 179 28.40 32.45 6.19
CA THR A 179 29.84 32.46 6.54
C THR A 179 30.22 31.09 7.07
N PRO A 180 31.00 30.29 6.33
CA PRO A 180 31.49 29.01 6.84
C PRO A 180 32.38 29.22 8.05
N THR A 181 32.21 28.44 9.13
CA THR A 181 33.00 28.49 10.34
C THR A 181 34.03 27.34 10.40
N GLU A 182 34.89 27.36 11.43
CA GLU A 182 35.88 26.27 11.63
C GLU A 182 35.16 24.90 11.70
N GLY A 183 35.68 23.91 10.95
CA GLY A 183 35.11 22.59 10.85
C GLY A 183 34.19 22.40 9.65
N ALA A 184 33.77 23.47 8.96
CA ALA A 184 32.98 23.33 7.71
C ALA A 184 33.85 22.92 6.53
N ASN A 185 33.26 22.16 5.60
CA ASN A 185 33.84 21.84 4.29
C ASN A 185 32.92 22.43 3.21
N PRO A 186 32.94 23.75 2.99
CA PRO A 186 31.99 24.41 2.13
C PRO A 186 32.20 24.04 0.65
N ALA A 187 31.10 23.76 -0.05
CA ALA A 187 31.11 23.56 -1.51
C ALA A 187 31.35 24.88 -2.27
N ILE A 188 31.01 26.02 -1.64
CA ILE A 188 31.23 27.38 -2.17
C ILE A 188 31.79 28.24 -1.03
N GLY A 189 32.78 29.09 -1.32
CA GLY A 189 33.39 30.01 -0.38
C GLY A 189 34.51 29.42 0.46
N GLN A 190 35.00 30.20 1.45
CA GLN A 190 36.10 29.82 2.32
C GLN A 190 35.72 30.03 3.78
N VAL A 191 36.37 29.25 4.68
CA VAL A 191 36.16 29.36 6.14
C VAL A 191 36.46 30.78 6.63
N ASN A 192 35.56 31.33 7.46
CA ASN A 192 35.60 32.66 8.04
C ASN A 192 35.50 33.84 7.03
N GLN A 193 35.01 33.56 5.80
CA GLN A 193 34.69 34.59 4.82
C GLN A 193 33.17 34.62 4.57
N ALA A 194 32.60 35.81 4.50
CA ALA A 194 31.19 36.01 4.17
C ALA A 194 30.98 35.82 2.65
N GLU A 195 30.04 35.01 2.27
CA GLU A 195 29.72 34.70 0.89
C GLU A 195 28.31 35.16 0.52
N GLU A 196 28.16 35.59 -0.75
CA GLU A 196 26.87 35.84 -1.40
C GLU A 196 26.75 34.95 -2.63
N VAL A 197 25.70 34.12 -2.65
CA VAL A 197 25.47 33.15 -3.75
C VAL A 197 24.12 33.40 -4.38
N ALA A 198 24.07 33.39 -5.72
CA ALA A 198 22.80 33.40 -6.43
C ALA A 198 22.11 32.04 -6.21
N GLU A 199 20.98 32.04 -5.54
CA GLU A 199 20.21 30.85 -5.17
C GLU A 199 18.80 30.88 -5.75
N GLU A 200 18.22 29.71 -5.93
CA GLU A 200 16.82 29.51 -6.21
C GLU A 200 16.16 28.85 -5.00
N LYS A 201 15.05 29.42 -4.56
CA LYS A 201 14.13 28.78 -3.64
C LYS A 201 13.21 27.90 -4.45
N VAL A 202 13.36 26.59 -4.33
CA VAL A 202 12.51 25.57 -4.98
C VAL A 202 11.45 25.12 -4.00
N GLU A 203 10.18 25.28 -4.35
CA GLU A 203 9.03 24.91 -3.53
C GLU A 203 8.25 23.79 -4.22
N VAL A 204 7.95 22.71 -3.47
CA VAL A 204 7.13 21.58 -3.90
C VAL A 204 6.10 21.25 -2.85
N ILE A 205 5.02 20.56 -3.24
CA ILE A 205 4.05 19.99 -2.32
C ILE A 205 4.15 18.48 -2.28
N CYS A 206 3.75 17.88 -1.16
CA CYS A 206 3.66 16.42 -0.99
C CYS A 206 2.64 16.11 0.11
N TYR A 207 2.39 14.83 0.35
CA TYR A 207 1.68 14.42 1.56
C TYR A 207 2.65 14.17 2.71
N GLU A 208 2.19 14.33 3.97
CA GLU A 208 3.02 14.23 5.18
C GLU A 208 3.81 12.92 5.30
N ASN A 209 3.27 11.80 4.81
CA ASN A 209 3.94 10.51 4.79
C ASN A 209 5.09 10.39 3.78
N GLN A 210 5.27 11.38 2.89
CA GLN A 210 6.34 11.42 1.88
C GLN A 210 7.50 12.33 2.27
N VAL A 211 7.32 13.19 3.30
CA VAL A 211 8.26 14.25 3.66
C VAL A 211 9.68 13.73 3.88
N ASP A 212 9.85 12.69 4.70
CA ASP A 212 11.18 12.16 5.03
C ASP A 212 11.91 11.58 3.81
N THR A 213 11.17 10.91 2.92
CA THR A 213 11.73 10.36 1.66
C THR A 213 12.22 11.48 0.75
N ILE A 214 11.39 12.52 0.58
CA ILE A 214 11.73 13.67 -0.27
C ILE A 214 12.91 14.46 0.30
N ILE A 215 12.95 14.70 1.62
CA ILE A 215 14.06 15.38 2.27
C ILE A 215 15.35 14.57 2.12
N THR A 216 15.29 13.25 2.23
CA THR A 216 16.46 12.39 2.04
C THR A 216 17.01 12.50 0.61
N ALA A 217 16.16 12.44 -0.40
CA ALA A 217 16.55 12.60 -1.80
C ALA A 217 17.10 14.00 -2.09
N MET A 218 16.44 15.02 -1.55
CA MET A 218 16.88 16.42 -1.65
C MET A 218 18.27 16.59 -1.08
N LYS A 219 18.55 16.11 0.13
CA LYS A 219 19.88 16.21 0.78
C LYS A 219 20.96 15.46 0.01
N ALA A 220 20.63 14.28 -0.54
CA ALA A 220 21.58 13.48 -1.31
C ALA A 220 22.00 14.15 -2.65
N SER A 221 21.13 14.98 -3.23
CA SER A 221 21.38 15.68 -4.50
C SER A 221 21.89 17.11 -4.30
N HIS A 222 21.84 17.64 -3.07
CA HIS A 222 22.21 19.03 -2.77
C HIS A 222 23.74 19.20 -2.69
N PRO A 223 24.32 20.27 -3.28
CA PRO A 223 25.77 20.48 -3.24
C PRO A 223 26.30 20.87 -1.85
N TYR A 224 25.46 21.48 -0.99
CA TYR A 224 25.88 21.86 0.37
C TYR A 224 25.85 20.69 1.33
N GLU A 225 26.82 20.60 2.23
CA GLU A 225 26.85 19.59 3.28
C GLU A 225 25.66 19.74 4.27
N VAL A 226 25.19 20.98 4.48
CA VAL A 226 24.02 21.29 5.31
C VAL A 226 23.12 22.26 4.54
N PRO A 227 22.19 21.78 3.72
CA PRO A 227 21.29 22.63 2.98
C PRO A 227 20.25 23.27 3.89
N ALA A 228 19.91 24.55 3.62
CA ALA A 228 18.76 25.20 4.23
C ALA A 228 17.47 24.74 3.54
N TYR A 229 16.50 24.29 4.34
CA TYR A 229 15.18 23.90 3.85
C TYR A 229 14.13 24.14 4.93
N GLU A 230 12.88 24.23 4.51
CA GLU A 230 11.73 24.50 5.34
C GLU A 230 10.59 23.53 5.00
N VAL A 231 9.79 23.13 6.01
CA VAL A 231 8.63 22.26 5.84
C VAL A 231 7.44 22.86 6.57
N TRP A 232 6.32 23.03 5.84
CA TRP A 232 5.08 23.55 6.42
C TRP A 232 3.91 22.62 6.16
N ALA A 233 3.02 22.50 7.13
CA ALA A 233 1.69 21.95 6.90
C ALA A 233 0.82 23.00 6.18
N LEU A 234 0.07 22.57 5.18
CA LEU A 234 -0.87 23.41 4.47
C LEU A 234 -2.28 23.22 5.05
N GLU A 235 -3.08 24.28 5.07
CA GLU A 235 -4.50 24.26 5.44
C GLU A 235 -5.40 23.81 4.25
N ASN A 236 -4.81 23.16 3.25
CA ASN A 236 -5.55 22.60 2.12
C ASN A 236 -6.30 21.34 2.53
N ASP A 237 -7.24 20.89 1.70
CA ASP A 237 -7.99 19.68 1.93
C ASP A 237 -7.05 18.47 2.10
N ALA A 238 -7.14 17.82 3.26
CA ALA A 238 -6.38 16.63 3.55
C ALA A 238 -6.97 15.42 2.78
N LYS A 239 -6.10 14.55 2.29
CA LYS A 239 -6.54 13.31 1.64
C LYS A 239 -7.06 12.32 2.69
N THR A 240 -8.32 11.93 2.59
CA THR A 240 -8.86 10.86 3.43
C THR A 240 -8.25 9.52 3.06
N ILE A 241 -7.72 8.83 4.05
CA ILE A 241 -7.25 7.44 3.94
C ILE A 241 -8.14 6.54 4.80
N GLY A 242 -8.26 5.27 4.42
CA GLY A 242 -9.07 4.32 5.17
C GLY A 242 -9.29 3.00 4.46
N ILE A 243 -10.01 2.14 5.14
CA ILE A 243 -10.25 0.76 4.71
C ILE A 243 -11.58 0.63 3.96
N GLY A 244 -11.60 -0.30 3.01
CA GLY A 244 -12.76 -0.52 2.13
C GLY A 244 -12.98 0.62 1.13
N ARG A 245 -13.79 0.35 0.14
CA ARG A 245 -14.18 1.32 -0.89
C ARG A 245 -15.70 1.28 -1.08
N ILE A 246 -16.27 2.39 -1.52
CA ILE A 246 -17.67 2.51 -1.92
C ILE A 246 -17.75 3.27 -3.22
N GLY A 247 -18.52 2.76 -4.17
CA GLY A 247 -18.66 3.37 -5.49
C GLY A 247 -19.99 3.01 -6.14
N GLN A 248 -20.11 3.28 -7.42
CA GLN A 248 -21.31 3.03 -8.19
C GLN A 248 -21.01 2.03 -9.32
N LEU A 249 -21.90 1.06 -9.54
CA LEU A 249 -21.89 0.28 -10.76
C LEU A 249 -22.23 1.16 -11.97
N PRO A 250 -21.64 0.89 -13.15
CA PRO A 250 -22.02 1.61 -14.38
C PRO A 250 -23.52 1.54 -14.66
N GLU A 251 -24.12 0.36 -14.41
CA GLU A 251 -25.56 0.11 -14.54
C GLU A 251 -26.12 -0.52 -13.26
N ALA A 252 -27.39 -0.23 -12.98
CA ALA A 252 -28.07 -0.80 -11.81
C ALA A 252 -28.59 -2.21 -12.13
N LEU A 253 -28.24 -3.18 -11.26
CA LEU A 253 -28.59 -4.58 -11.38
C LEU A 253 -29.71 -4.99 -10.40
N SER A 254 -30.47 -6.03 -10.71
CA SER A 254 -31.32 -6.72 -9.72
C SER A 254 -30.45 -7.45 -8.69
N VAL A 255 -31.03 -7.93 -7.60
CA VAL A 255 -30.30 -8.69 -6.58
C VAL A 255 -29.65 -9.95 -7.18
N GLU A 256 -30.42 -10.70 -7.95
CA GLU A 256 -29.97 -11.95 -8.57
C GLU A 256 -28.85 -11.71 -9.60
N GLU A 257 -29.00 -10.67 -10.43
CA GLU A 257 -27.96 -10.26 -11.40
C GLU A 257 -26.70 -9.82 -10.66
N PHE A 258 -26.82 -9.04 -9.58
CA PHE A 258 -25.67 -8.57 -8.82
C PHE A 258 -24.92 -9.70 -8.11
N VAL A 259 -25.62 -10.63 -7.46
CA VAL A 259 -24.99 -11.80 -6.81
C VAL A 259 -24.26 -12.65 -7.87
N THR A 260 -24.86 -12.85 -9.04
CA THR A 260 -24.24 -13.56 -10.17
C THR A 260 -23.04 -12.78 -10.71
N TYR A 261 -23.14 -11.45 -10.81
CA TYR A 261 -22.07 -10.57 -11.24
C TYR A 261 -20.85 -10.69 -10.31
N VAL A 262 -21.03 -10.55 -8.98
CA VAL A 262 -19.95 -10.71 -8.00
C VAL A 262 -19.29 -12.07 -8.12
N LYS A 263 -20.10 -13.15 -8.21
CA LYS A 263 -19.59 -14.52 -8.40
C LYS A 263 -18.69 -14.64 -9.63
N ASN A 264 -19.10 -14.05 -10.75
CA ASN A 264 -18.37 -14.12 -12.01
C ASN A 264 -17.10 -13.23 -11.98
N GLN A 265 -17.19 -12.01 -11.47
CA GLN A 265 -16.05 -11.08 -11.43
C GLN A 265 -14.90 -11.64 -10.59
N PHE A 266 -15.19 -12.25 -9.45
CA PHE A 266 -14.21 -12.90 -8.59
C PHE A 266 -13.95 -14.38 -8.93
N GLN A 267 -14.59 -14.92 -9.97
CA GLN A 267 -14.46 -16.33 -10.42
C GLN A 267 -14.72 -17.34 -9.29
N LEU A 268 -15.71 -17.06 -8.45
CA LEU A 268 -16.01 -17.87 -7.27
C LEU A 268 -16.74 -19.16 -7.63
N LYS A 269 -16.41 -20.26 -6.95
CA LYS A 269 -17.18 -21.51 -7.03
C LYS A 269 -18.55 -21.39 -6.36
N GLY A 270 -18.63 -20.64 -5.26
CA GLY A 270 -19.84 -20.33 -4.50
C GLY A 270 -19.68 -19.06 -3.69
N LEU A 271 -20.78 -18.52 -3.18
CA LEU A 271 -20.81 -17.42 -2.24
C LEU A 271 -22.06 -17.50 -1.36
N ARG A 272 -22.10 -16.74 -0.27
CA ARG A 272 -23.28 -16.58 0.57
C ARG A 272 -23.80 -15.16 0.44
N PHE A 273 -25.11 -14.96 0.59
CA PHE A 273 -25.66 -13.61 0.63
C PHE A 273 -26.85 -13.53 1.61
N VAL A 274 -27.12 -12.33 2.09
CA VAL A 274 -28.21 -12.02 3.01
C VAL A 274 -29.04 -10.88 2.44
N THR A 275 -30.31 -11.14 2.21
CA THR A 275 -31.27 -10.11 1.77
C THR A 275 -31.93 -9.44 2.98
N PRO A 276 -32.21 -8.14 2.92
CA PRO A 276 -32.97 -7.43 3.96
C PRO A 276 -34.34 -8.07 4.20
N ARG A 277 -34.72 -8.22 5.48
CA ARG A 277 -36.00 -8.80 5.84
C ARG A 277 -37.19 -7.90 5.54
N ASN A 278 -37.05 -6.61 5.83
CA ASN A 278 -38.16 -5.67 5.86
C ASN A 278 -38.15 -4.64 4.71
N ARG A 279 -37.28 -4.82 3.72
CA ARG A 279 -37.15 -3.90 2.59
C ARG A 279 -36.91 -4.65 1.30
N SER A 280 -37.71 -4.39 0.29
CA SER A 280 -37.45 -4.87 -1.06
C SER A 280 -36.37 -4.00 -1.70
N ILE A 281 -35.23 -4.60 -2.02
CA ILE A 281 -34.21 -3.95 -2.85
C ILE A 281 -34.60 -4.23 -4.32
N HIS A 282 -34.92 -3.18 -5.06
CA HIS A 282 -35.29 -3.35 -6.46
C HIS A 282 -34.08 -3.31 -7.39
N LYS A 283 -33.08 -2.51 -7.05
CA LYS A 283 -31.86 -2.37 -7.86
C LYS A 283 -30.65 -2.08 -6.97
N ILE A 284 -29.53 -2.66 -7.32
CA ILE A 284 -28.21 -2.43 -6.73
C ILE A 284 -27.43 -1.50 -7.67
N ARG A 285 -27.00 -0.36 -7.18
CA ARG A 285 -26.13 0.58 -7.88
C ARG A 285 -24.96 1.04 -7.04
N LYS A 286 -25.19 1.42 -5.79
CA LYS A 286 -24.15 1.87 -4.86
C LYS A 286 -23.62 0.68 -4.07
N VAL A 287 -22.35 0.33 -4.27
CA VAL A 287 -21.74 -0.88 -3.73
C VAL A 287 -20.56 -0.51 -2.85
N ALA A 288 -20.54 -1.05 -1.64
CA ALA A 288 -19.36 -1.06 -0.79
C ALA A 288 -18.62 -2.39 -0.95
N VAL A 289 -17.28 -2.37 -0.91
CA VAL A 289 -16.41 -3.55 -0.92
C VAL A 289 -15.31 -3.40 0.12
N LEU A 290 -15.03 -4.48 0.83
CA LEU A 290 -13.93 -4.59 1.77
C LEU A 290 -13.41 -6.03 1.77
N GLY A 291 -12.10 -6.19 1.50
CA GLY A 291 -11.44 -7.49 1.53
C GLY A 291 -11.39 -8.09 2.92
N GLY A 292 -11.18 -9.40 3.00
CA GLY A 292 -11.05 -10.12 4.24
C GLY A 292 -12.31 -10.11 5.12
N SER A 293 -12.12 -9.98 6.42
CA SER A 293 -13.19 -10.06 7.43
C SER A 293 -13.82 -8.68 7.68
N GLY A 294 -14.69 -8.23 6.79
CA GLY A 294 -15.30 -6.88 6.83
C GLY A 294 -16.59 -6.75 7.66
N GLY A 295 -17.00 -7.81 8.36
CA GLY A 295 -18.30 -7.81 9.07
C GLY A 295 -18.53 -6.65 10.04
N SER A 296 -17.47 -6.15 10.70
CA SER A 296 -17.56 -5.02 11.62
C SER A 296 -17.79 -3.66 10.93
N PHE A 297 -17.63 -3.57 9.62
CA PHE A 297 -17.76 -2.33 8.84
C PHE A 297 -19.11 -2.16 8.15
N TYR A 298 -20.06 -3.09 8.32
CA TYR A 298 -21.35 -3.00 7.64
C TYR A 298 -22.12 -1.71 7.96
N GLN A 299 -21.98 -1.19 9.19
CA GLN A 299 -22.63 0.07 9.57
C GLN A 299 -22.09 1.27 8.81
N ALA A 300 -20.79 1.28 8.47
CA ALA A 300 -20.21 2.31 7.61
C ALA A 300 -20.81 2.24 6.20
N ALA A 301 -21.00 1.04 5.65
CA ALA A 301 -21.66 0.86 4.35
C ALA A 301 -23.12 1.34 4.37
N VAL A 302 -23.88 0.98 5.41
CA VAL A 302 -25.27 1.42 5.60
C VAL A 302 -25.35 2.95 5.72
N SER A 303 -24.49 3.57 6.55
CA SER A 303 -24.49 5.02 6.79
C SER A 303 -24.15 5.82 5.53
N LYS A 304 -23.35 5.26 4.64
CA LYS A 304 -23.02 5.84 3.33
C LYS A 304 -24.07 5.51 2.26
N GLY A 305 -25.14 4.81 2.62
CA GLY A 305 -26.26 4.49 1.72
C GLY A 305 -25.88 3.48 0.64
N ALA A 306 -25.07 2.47 0.96
CA ALA A 306 -24.80 1.35 0.07
C ALA A 306 -26.06 0.51 -0.13
N ASP A 307 -26.33 0.11 -1.39
CA ASP A 307 -27.38 -0.87 -1.72
C ASP A 307 -26.87 -2.30 -1.45
N ALA A 308 -25.57 -2.52 -1.60
CA ALA A 308 -24.91 -3.80 -1.32
C ALA A 308 -23.54 -3.62 -0.67
N PHE A 309 -23.15 -4.61 0.13
CA PHE A 309 -21.81 -4.73 0.72
C PHE A 309 -21.21 -6.08 0.38
N VAL A 310 -20.03 -6.08 -0.28
CA VAL A 310 -19.26 -7.28 -0.65
C VAL A 310 -18.08 -7.40 0.29
N THR A 311 -17.93 -8.52 0.98
CA THR A 311 -16.82 -8.79 1.92
C THR A 311 -16.68 -10.29 2.15
N GLY A 312 -15.94 -10.72 3.17
CA GLY A 312 -15.78 -12.12 3.58
C GLY A 312 -16.01 -12.35 5.07
N ASP A 313 -15.93 -13.61 5.48
CA ASP A 313 -15.92 -14.07 6.89
C ASP A 313 -17.11 -13.60 7.72
N ILE A 314 -18.28 -13.53 7.14
CA ILE A 314 -19.47 -13.09 7.87
C ILE A 314 -19.93 -14.16 8.85
N THR A 315 -19.97 -13.78 10.13
CA THR A 315 -20.47 -14.64 11.18
C THR A 315 -22.00 -14.68 11.22
N TYR A 316 -22.56 -15.74 11.82
CA TYR A 316 -24.00 -15.93 11.90
C TYR A 316 -24.73 -14.73 12.53
N HIS A 317 -24.22 -14.20 13.64
CA HIS A 317 -24.88 -13.06 14.33
C HIS A 317 -24.79 -11.76 13.52
N VAL A 318 -23.64 -11.46 12.93
CA VAL A 318 -23.48 -10.29 12.04
C VAL A 318 -24.41 -10.39 10.83
N ALA A 319 -24.60 -11.59 10.28
CA ALA A 319 -25.57 -11.81 9.20
C ALA A 319 -27.01 -11.45 9.61
N HIS A 320 -27.42 -11.78 10.84
CA HIS A 320 -28.73 -11.38 11.39
C HIS A 320 -28.84 -9.86 11.53
N ASP A 321 -27.82 -9.20 12.07
CA ASP A 321 -27.83 -7.74 12.20
C ASP A 321 -27.97 -7.04 10.84
N ILE A 322 -27.23 -7.54 9.84
CA ILE A 322 -27.30 -7.01 8.46
C ILE A 322 -28.66 -7.30 7.82
N GLN A 323 -29.30 -8.44 8.13
CA GLN A 323 -30.63 -8.78 7.63
C GLN A 323 -31.71 -7.77 8.05
N GLU A 324 -31.52 -7.10 9.19
CA GLU A 324 -32.41 -6.02 9.65
C GLU A 324 -32.03 -4.65 9.07
N SER A 325 -30.90 -4.54 8.36
CA SER A 325 -30.47 -3.33 7.65
C SER A 325 -31.15 -3.22 6.27
N PRO A 326 -31.09 -2.05 5.60
CA PRO A 326 -31.67 -1.88 4.27
C PRO A 326 -30.77 -2.38 3.13
N MET A 327 -29.66 -3.07 3.40
CA MET A 327 -28.57 -3.36 2.48
C MET A 327 -28.45 -4.87 2.20
N LEU A 328 -28.21 -5.22 0.94
CA LEU A 328 -27.80 -6.59 0.57
C LEU A 328 -26.36 -6.85 1.06
N LEU A 329 -26.15 -7.98 1.72
CA LEU A 329 -24.81 -8.48 2.00
C LEU A 329 -24.45 -9.59 1.01
N VAL A 330 -23.23 -9.53 0.46
CA VAL A 330 -22.63 -10.63 -0.28
C VAL A 330 -21.32 -11.03 0.40
N ASP A 331 -21.33 -12.21 1.00
CA ASP A 331 -20.14 -12.85 1.56
C ASP A 331 -19.46 -13.64 0.43
N ALA A 332 -18.52 -12.99 -0.22
CA ALA A 332 -17.74 -13.52 -1.35
C ALA A 332 -16.54 -14.37 -0.90
N GLY A 333 -16.34 -14.50 0.42
CA GLY A 333 -15.21 -15.20 1.03
C GLY A 333 -13.97 -14.31 1.15
N HIS A 334 -13.10 -14.67 2.10
CA HIS A 334 -11.85 -13.94 2.39
C HIS A 334 -10.89 -13.97 1.18
N HIS A 335 -10.88 -15.08 0.46
CA HIS A 335 -9.94 -15.35 -0.64
C HIS A 335 -10.11 -14.40 -1.86
N ILE A 336 -11.12 -13.52 -1.90
CA ILE A 336 -11.20 -12.49 -2.96
C ILE A 336 -9.97 -11.56 -2.98
N GLU A 337 -9.23 -11.48 -1.89
CA GLU A 337 -7.97 -10.74 -1.78
C GLU A 337 -6.84 -11.33 -2.62
N VAL A 338 -7.02 -12.51 -3.22
CA VAL A 338 -6.08 -13.16 -4.13
C VAL A 338 -5.67 -12.25 -5.31
N VAL A 339 -6.45 -11.23 -5.62
CA VAL A 339 -6.11 -10.18 -6.60
C VAL A 339 -4.79 -9.49 -6.28
N CYS A 340 -4.35 -9.50 -5.01
CA CYS A 340 -3.08 -8.91 -4.58
C CYS A 340 -1.86 -9.58 -5.23
N ILE A 341 -1.92 -10.88 -5.53
CA ILE A 341 -0.79 -11.64 -6.11
C ILE A 341 -0.37 -11.02 -7.44
N GLU A 342 -1.30 -10.81 -8.35
CA GLU A 342 -1.05 -10.20 -9.66
C GLU A 342 -0.62 -8.74 -9.54
N LYS A 343 -1.32 -7.97 -8.74
CA LYS A 343 -1.10 -6.53 -8.59
C LYS A 343 0.26 -6.22 -7.95
N LEU A 344 0.65 -6.98 -6.92
CA LEU A 344 1.98 -6.87 -6.30
C LEU A 344 3.09 -7.27 -7.26
N ALA A 345 2.90 -8.35 -8.03
CA ALA A 345 3.87 -8.76 -9.04
C ALA A 345 4.08 -7.67 -10.10
N ASN A 346 3.01 -7.02 -10.56
CA ASN A 346 3.09 -5.93 -11.53
C ASN A 346 3.89 -4.72 -10.98
N TRP A 347 3.73 -4.36 -9.71
CA TRP A 347 4.55 -3.32 -9.09
C TRP A 347 6.03 -3.71 -9.05
N LEU A 348 6.32 -4.95 -8.64
CA LEU A 348 7.70 -5.43 -8.58
C LEU A 348 8.35 -5.49 -9.98
N VAL A 349 7.62 -5.91 -11.01
CA VAL A 349 8.10 -5.90 -12.40
C VAL A 349 8.42 -4.48 -12.86
N GLN A 350 7.55 -3.53 -12.57
CA GLN A 350 7.78 -2.12 -12.90
C GLN A 350 9.04 -1.59 -12.17
N TRP A 351 9.17 -1.80 -10.87
CA TRP A 351 10.32 -1.34 -10.10
C TRP A 351 11.62 -2.05 -10.49
N ASN A 352 11.55 -3.33 -10.84
CA ASN A 352 12.69 -4.08 -11.36
C ASN A 352 13.28 -3.42 -12.63
N GLN A 353 12.43 -2.88 -13.50
CA GLN A 353 12.86 -2.11 -14.68
C GLN A 353 13.39 -0.72 -14.31
N GLU A 354 12.68 0.02 -13.45
CA GLU A 354 13.07 1.37 -13.02
C GLU A 354 14.44 1.38 -12.33
N GLU A 355 14.67 0.43 -11.42
CA GLU A 355 15.87 0.35 -10.58
C GLU A 355 16.99 -0.54 -11.18
N ASN A 356 16.74 -1.18 -12.34
CA ASN A 356 17.66 -2.12 -12.99
C ASN A 356 18.13 -3.26 -12.07
N TRP A 357 17.25 -3.83 -11.26
CA TRP A 357 17.60 -4.86 -10.28
C TRP A 357 17.98 -6.21 -10.88
N ASN A 358 17.43 -6.56 -12.04
CA ASN A 358 17.60 -7.86 -12.70
C ASN A 358 17.14 -9.05 -11.83
N VAL A 359 15.98 -8.89 -11.17
CA VAL A 359 15.33 -9.89 -10.32
C VAL A 359 14.26 -10.63 -11.11
N ASN A 360 14.14 -11.93 -10.90
CA ASN A 360 13.04 -12.72 -11.44
C ASN A 360 11.80 -12.58 -10.54
N VAL A 361 10.75 -11.94 -11.05
CA VAL A 361 9.48 -11.75 -10.33
C VAL A 361 8.51 -12.85 -10.72
N ILE A 362 8.07 -13.65 -9.76
CA ILE A 362 7.11 -14.73 -9.98
C ILE A 362 5.87 -14.58 -9.09
N LYS A 363 4.78 -15.15 -9.54
CA LYS A 363 3.52 -15.23 -8.79
C LYS A 363 3.38 -16.65 -8.24
N SER A 364 2.90 -16.79 -7.00
CA SER A 364 2.47 -18.09 -6.52
C SER A 364 1.29 -18.60 -7.35
N THR A 365 1.33 -19.86 -7.70
CA THR A 365 0.27 -20.57 -8.43
C THR A 365 -0.51 -21.53 -7.54
N THR A 366 -0.07 -21.68 -6.30
CA THR A 366 -0.72 -22.55 -5.31
C THR A 366 -1.99 -21.90 -4.78
N PHE A 367 -3.12 -22.60 -4.94
CA PHE A 367 -4.42 -22.17 -4.44
C PHE A 367 -4.50 -22.39 -2.92
N THR A 368 -4.88 -21.34 -2.17
CA THR A 368 -4.86 -21.35 -0.69
C THR A 368 -6.23 -21.23 -0.03
N ASP A 369 -7.32 -21.05 -0.79
CA ASP A 369 -8.67 -21.03 -0.21
C ASP A 369 -8.96 -22.40 0.44
N PRO A 370 -9.26 -22.45 1.75
CA PRO A 370 -9.54 -23.71 2.43
C PRO A 370 -10.97 -24.21 2.21
N PHE A 371 -11.84 -23.40 1.59
CA PHE A 371 -13.25 -23.75 1.44
C PHE A 371 -13.54 -24.43 0.11
N GLU A 372 -14.36 -25.48 0.17
CA GLU A 372 -14.89 -26.19 -0.98
C GLU A 372 -16.41 -25.97 -1.06
N PHE A 373 -16.94 -25.92 -2.27
CA PHE A 373 -18.37 -25.75 -2.52
C PHE A 373 -18.89 -26.98 -3.25
N LEU A 374 -19.99 -27.55 -2.76
CA LEU A 374 -20.70 -28.70 -3.33
C LEU A 374 -21.74 -28.27 -4.36
#